data_44666d2572ffed5693ffdd47cd1e80de
#
_entry.id   44666d2572ffed5693ffdd47cd1e80de
#
_cell.length_a   1.000
_cell.length_b   1.000
_cell.length_c   1.000
_cell.angle_alpha   90.00
_cell.angle_beta   90.00
_cell.angle_gamma   90.00
#
_symmetry.space_group_name_H-M   'P 1'
#
loop_
_entity.id
_entity.type
_entity.pdbx_description
1 polymer ?
#
loop_
_entity_poly.entity_id
_entity_poly.type
_entity_poly.pdbx_seq_one_letter_code
_entity_poly.pdbx_strand_id
1 'polypeptide(L)'
;MAKIMFSLVFVFALVSASPFDQGYDIGDKAIDFKLKNVDGKFVSLSDWKDARGFIVVFDCNTCPYSKAYNDRIVALHAKYSALGFPLVAINANDPESSKGDSYSNMVSHAKKKGYKFPYLVDETQQIARTYGATNTPHVYVLQRLGQDLQVVYIGAIDDNARDEKSVTRKYVEEAIDGLLTGKSITTTRTKAIGCGIKWKNS
;
A
#
# COMPACT_ATOMS: atom_id res chain seq x y z
N MET A 1 -34.08 -3.29 62.28
CA MET A 1 -34.23 -2.70 60.93
C MET A 1 -32.87 -2.85 60.18
N ALA A 2 -32.75 -3.87 59.36
CA ALA A 2 -31.51 -4.15 58.61
C ALA A 2 -31.60 -3.46 57.28
N LYS A 3 -30.62 -2.54 57.00
CA LYS A 3 -30.47 -1.87 55.70
C LYS A 3 -29.66 -2.78 54.79
N ILE A 4 -30.30 -3.32 53.76
CA ILE A 4 -29.67 -4.06 52.67
C ILE A 4 -29.12 -2.99 51.69
N MET A 5 -27.76 -2.88 51.61
CA MET A 5 -27.10 -2.07 50.59
C MET A 5 -26.94 -2.92 49.31
N PHE A 6 -27.66 -2.53 48.26
CA PHE A 6 -27.49 -3.11 46.92
C PHE A 6 -26.27 -2.45 46.25
N SER A 7 -25.20 -3.23 46.11
CA SER A 7 -23.99 -2.78 45.39
C SER A 7 -24.22 -3.04 43.91
N LEU A 8 -24.38 -1.94 43.13
CA LEU A 8 -24.52 -2.01 41.67
C LEU A 8 -23.11 -2.17 41.04
N VAL A 9 -22.79 -3.38 40.60
CA VAL A 9 -21.55 -3.64 39.88
C VAL A 9 -21.74 -3.21 38.42
N PHE A 10 -21.13 -2.10 38.05
CA PHE A 10 -21.03 -1.65 36.66
C PHE A 10 -19.95 -2.49 35.94
N VAL A 11 -20.37 -3.44 35.11
CA VAL A 11 -19.46 -4.16 34.19
C VAL A 11 -19.20 -3.25 33.00
N PHE A 12 -18.01 -2.62 33.00
CA PHE A 12 -17.51 -1.94 31.79
C PHE A 12 -17.07 -3.02 30.78
N ALA A 13 -17.85 -3.26 29.73
CA ALA A 13 -17.44 -4.04 28.60
C ALA A 13 -16.41 -3.19 27.79
N LEU A 14 -15.15 -3.55 27.90
CA LEU A 14 -14.09 -3.04 27.02
C LEU A 14 -14.36 -3.62 25.62
N VAL A 15 -14.94 -2.81 24.75
CA VAL A 15 -14.97 -3.10 23.30
C VAL A 15 -13.55 -2.90 22.79
N SER A 16 -12.80 -3.99 22.64
CA SER A 16 -11.51 -3.99 21.97
C SER A 16 -11.78 -3.77 20.48
N ALA A 17 -11.68 -2.53 20.00
CA ALA A 17 -11.58 -2.26 18.57
C ALA A 17 -10.32 -2.96 18.03
N SER A 18 -10.47 -3.77 16.99
CA SER A 18 -9.34 -4.39 16.31
C SER A 18 -8.46 -3.28 15.72
N PRO A 19 -7.14 -3.27 15.97
CA PRO A 19 -6.25 -2.21 15.47
C PRO A 19 -6.18 -2.15 13.93
N PHE A 20 -6.77 -3.11 13.23
CA PHE A 20 -6.79 -3.20 11.77
C PHE A 20 -8.01 -2.56 11.09
N ASP A 21 -8.96 -2.03 11.85
CA ASP A 21 -10.21 -1.49 11.29
C ASP A 21 -10.06 -0.05 10.73
N GLN A 22 -8.94 0.62 11.03
CA GLN A 22 -8.68 2.01 10.62
C GLN A 22 -7.58 2.17 9.55
N GLY A 23 -6.91 1.07 9.14
CA GLY A 23 -5.71 1.11 8.29
C GLY A 23 -4.50 1.67 9.04
N TYR A 24 -3.36 1.80 8.33
CA TYR A 24 -2.12 2.31 8.91
C TYR A 24 -2.07 3.82 9.01
N ASP A 25 -1.43 4.29 10.08
CA ASP A 25 -0.95 5.66 10.23
C ASP A 25 0.59 5.73 10.10
N ILE A 26 1.10 6.95 10.02
CA ILE A 26 2.55 7.20 9.99
C ILE A 26 3.15 6.76 11.33
N GLY A 27 4.23 5.98 11.25
CA GLY A 27 4.89 5.40 12.42
C GLY A 27 4.43 3.99 12.76
N ASP A 28 3.31 3.51 12.22
CA ASP A 28 2.81 2.16 12.47
C ASP A 28 3.76 1.10 11.93
N LYS A 29 3.76 -0.05 12.59
CA LYS A 29 4.45 -1.25 12.13
C LYS A 29 3.60 -1.95 11.08
N ALA A 30 4.11 -1.96 9.84
CA ALA A 30 3.47 -2.68 8.75
C ALA A 30 3.70 -4.19 8.87
N ILE A 31 2.64 -4.97 8.61
CA ILE A 31 2.77 -6.43 8.50
C ILE A 31 3.43 -6.83 7.19
N ASP A 32 4.11 -7.97 7.20
CA ASP A 32 4.46 -8.70 5.99
C ASP A 32 3.21 -9.38 5.40
N PHE A 33 3.29 -9.72 4.15
CA PHE A 33 2.25 -10.46 3.44
C PHE A 33 2.88 -11.52 2.53
N LYS A 34 2.09 -12.51 2.13
CA LYS A 34 2.49 -13.51 1.13
C LYS A 34 1.39 -13.62 0.09
N LEU A 35 1.59 -12.95 -1.04
CA LEU A 35 0.60 -12.84 -2.11
C LEU A 35 1.11 -13.48 -3.42
N LYS A 36 0.17 -13.91 -4.26
CA LYS A 36 0.48 -14.51 -5.56
C LYS A 36 0.86 -13.44 -6.57
N ASN A 37 2.02 -13.60 -7.18
CA ASN A 37 2.54 -12.74 -8.25
C ASN A 37 2.02 -13.19 -9.62
N VAL A 38 2.08 -12.29 -10.60
CA VAL A 38 1.69 -12.55 -12.00
C VAL A 38 2.51 -13.64 -12.70
N ASP A 39 3.65 -14.05 -12.17
CA ASP A 39 4.44 -15.22 -12.63
C ASP A 39 4.01 -16.54 -11.97
N GLY A 40 2.97 -16.51 -11.13
CA GLY A 40 2.43 -17.66 -10.42
C GLY A 40 3.12 -17.97 -9.09
N LYS A 41 4.24 -17.34 -8.76
CA LYS A 41 4.94 -17.54 -7.49
C LYS A 41 4.31 -16.72 -6.37
N PHE A 42 4.52 -17.15 -5.14
CA PHE A 42 4.17 -16.34 -3.98
C PHE A 42 5.36 -15.47 -3.58
N VAL A 43 5.08 -14.21 -3.24
CA VAL A 43 6.05 -13.20 -2.87
C VAL A 43 5.68 -12.59 -1.53
N SER A 44 6.69 -12.40 -0.67
CA SER A 44 6.61 -11.79 0.66
C SER A 44 7.66 -10.66 0.75
N LEU A 45 7.41 -9.62 1.54
CA LEU A 45 8.42 -8.57 1.79
C LEU A 45 9.67 -9.14 2.47
N SER A 46 9.53 -10.22 3.25
CA SER A 46 10.64 -10.93 3.89
C SER A 46 11.58 -11.65 2.92
N ASP A 47 11.21 -11.79 1.65
CA ASP A 47 12.10 -12.37 0.62
C ASP A 47 13.30 -11.44 0.32
N TRP A 48 13.19 -10.13 0.60
CA TRP A 48 14.26 -9.14 0.46
C TRP A 48 14.93 -8.83 1.80
N LYS A 49 15.87 -9.68 2.21
CA LYS A 49 16.54 -9.56 3.51
C LYS A 49 17.35 -8.26 3.63
N ASP A 50 17.94 -7.79 2.53
CA ASP A 50 18.82 -6.63 2.49
C ASP A 50 18.09 -5.33 2.11
N ALA A 51 16.77 -5.38 1.94
CA ALA A 51 15.99 -4.18 1.64
C ALA A 51 16.02 -3.21 2.83
N ARG A 52 16.29 -1.94 2.54
CA ARG A 52 16.24 -0.82 3.51
C ARG A 52 14.81 -0.35 3.76
N GLY A 53 13.90 -0.73 2.89
CA GLY A 53 12.49 -0.41 2.93
C GLY A 53 11.78 -0.87 1.67
N PHE A 54 10.54 -0.43 1.47
CA PHE A 54 9.72 -0.82 0.32
C PHE A 54 8.87 0.33 -0.17
N ILE A 55 8.56 0.31 -1.47
CA ILE A 55 7.48 1.08 -2.07
C ILE A 55 6.34 0.10 -2.32
N VAL A 56 5.27 0.17 -1.52
CA VAL A 56 4.06 -0.65 -1.73
C VAL A 56 3.02 0.22 -2.41
N VAL A 57 2.55 -0.21 -3.58
CA VAL A 57 1.56 0.52 -4.39
C VAL A 57 0.33 -0.34 -4.57
N PHE A 58 -0.80 0.06 -3.98
CA PHE A 58 -2.08 -0.51 -4.37
C PHE A 58 -2.47 0.08 -5.72
N ASP A 59 -2.49 -0.77 -6.75
CA ASP A 59 -2.65 -0.37 -8.14
C ASP A 59 -3.63 -1.30 -8.87
N CYS A 60 -4.07 -0.93 -10.06
CA CYS A 60 -4.95 -1.77 -10.87
C CYS A 60 -4.80 -1.51 -12.38
N ASN A 61 -5.34 -2.41 -13.20
CA ASN A 61 -5.25 -2.30 -14.67
C ASN A 61 -6.21 -1.28 -15.26
N THR A 62 -7.37 -1.08 -14.62
CA THR A 62 -8.54 -0.43 -15.25
C THR A 62 -8.64 1.05 -14.95
N CYS A 63 -8.14 1.51 -13.81
CA CYS A 63 -8.23 2.90 -13.38
C CYS A 63 -7.48 3.84 -14.34
N PRO A 64 -8.11 4.91 -14.84
CA PRO A 64 -7.42 5.92 -15.68
C PRO A 64 -6.22 6.55 -14.99
N TYR A 65 -6.28 6.77 -13.67
CA TYR A 65 -5.18 7.31 -12.89
C TYR A 65 -4.01 6.31 -12.80
N SER A 66 -4.29 5.02 -12.52
CA SER A 66 -3.27 3.96 -12.56
C SER A 66 -2.58 3.89 -13.92
N LYS A 67 -3.36 3.96 -15.00
CA LYS A 67 -2.82 3.99 -16.37
C LYS A 67 -1.92 5.20 -16.64
N ALA A 68 -2.28 6.37 -16.12
CA ALA A 68 -1.48 7.58 -16.25
C ALA A 68 -0.18 7.52 -15.42
N TYR A 69 -0.18 6.75 -14.32
CA TYR A 69 0.98 6.56 -13.47
C TYR A 69 1.89 5.39 -13.86
N ASN A 70 1.49 4.50 -14.78
CA ASN A 70 2.25 3.28 -15.08
C ASN A 70 3.75 3.54 -15.32
N ASP A 71 4.09 4.49 -16.19
CA ASP A 71 5.49 4.74 -16.56
C ASP A 71 6.27 5.34 -15.38
N ARG A 72 5.62 6.17 -14.54
CA ARG A 72 6.20 6.70 -13.29
C ARG A 72 6.43 5.61 -12.24
N ILE A 73 5.52 4.63 -12.11
CA ILE A 73 5.70 3.46 -11.22
C ILE A 73 6.89 2.62 -11.68
N VAL A 74 7.02 2.39 -13.00
CA VAL A 74 8.19 1.70 -13.59
C VAL A 74 9.48 2.47 -13.30
N ALA A 75 9.47 3.80 -13.46
CA ALA A 75 10.63 4.66 -13.19
C ALA A 75 11.02 4.67 -11.70
N LEU A 76 10.04 4.69 -10.77
CA LEU A 76 10.29 4.57 -9.34
C LEU A 76 11.01 3.26 -9.00
N HIS A 77 10.54 2.13 -9.54
CA HIS A 77 11.22 0.85 -9.34
C HIS A 77 12.65 0.87 -9.88
N ALA A 78 12.84 1.35 -11.12
CA ALA A 78 14.15 1.42 -11.76
C ALA A 78 15.13 2.29 -10.95
N LYS A 79 14.67 3.42 -10.39
CA LYS A 79 15.49 4.35 -9.61
C LYS A 79 15.85 3.78 -8.24
N TYR A 80 14.90 3.20 -7.52
CA TYR A 80 15.05 2.94 -6.09
C TYR A 80 15.33 1.49 -5.70
N SER A 81 15.10 0.50 -6.59
CA SER A 81 15.31 -0.91 -6.23
C SER A 81 16.77 -1.22 -5.89
N ALA A 82 17.72 -0.73 -6.68
CA ALA A 82 19.15 -0.88 -6.43
C ALA A 82 19.64 -0.08 -5.19
N LEU A 83 18.87 0.91 -4.75
CA LEU A 83 19.15 1.69 -3.53
C LEU A 83 18.54 1.07 -2.26
N GLY A 84 17.98 -0.14 -2.38
CA GLY A 84 17.41 -0.89 -1.27
C GLY A 84 15.93 -0.62 -0.99
N PHE A 85 15.22 0.02 -1.93
CA PHE A 85 13.77 0.26 -1.85
C PHE A 85 13.05 -0.40 -3.04
N PRO A 86 12.95 -1.74 -3.09
CA PRO A 86 12.19 -2.42 -4.12
C PRO A 86 10.71 -2.01 -4.09
N LEU A 87 10.09 -1.96 -5.28
CA LEU A 87 8.67 -1.67 -5.43
C LEU A 87 7.88 -2.98 -5.55
N VAL A 88 6.74 -3.03 -4.87
CA VAL A 88 5.74 -4.10 -4.96
C VAL A 88 4.40 -3.45 -5.26
N ALA A 89 3.76 -3.85 -6.36
CA ALA A 89 2.40 -3.43 -6.70
C ALA A 89 1.39 -4.51 -6.30
N ILE A 90 0.22 -4.09 -5.79
CA ILE A 90 -0.83 -5.00 -5.31
C ILE A 90 -2.16 -4.58 -5.92
N ASN A 91 -2.81 -5.51 -6.64
CA ASN A 91 -4.17 -5.33 -7.10
C ASN A 91 -5.14 -6.04 -6.15
N ALA A 92 -6.01 -5.24 -5.53
CA ALA A 92 -7.03 -5.70 -4.61
C ALA A 92 -8.45 -5.55 -5.18
N ASN A 93 -8.60 -5.19 -6.47
CA ASN A 93 -9.92 -5.08 -7.07
C ASN A 93 -10.57 -6.46 -7.21
N ASP A 94 -11.84 -6.54 -6.85
CA ASP A 94 -12.67 -7.70 -7.13
C ASP A 94 -12.85 -7.88 -8.64
N PRO A 95 -12.42 -9.01 -9.24
CA PRO A 95 -12.55 -9.25 -10.67
C PRO A 95 -13.99 -9.41 -11.15
N GLU A 96 -14.95 -9.74 -10.28
CA GLU A 96 -16.36 -9.77 -10.64
C GLU A 96 -16.91 -8.37 -10.86
N SER A 97 -16.47 -7.42 -10.04
CA SER A 97 -16.84 -5.99 -10.16
C SER A 97 -15.97 -5.25 -11.18
N SER A 98 -14.78 -5.74 -11.48
CA SER A 98 -13.82 -5.16 -12.41
C SER A 98 -13.12 -6.24 -13.23
N LYS A 99 -13.80 -6.74 -14.27
CA LYS A 99 -13.30 -7.85 -15.12
C LYS A 99 -11.91 -7.60 -15.73
N GLY A 100 -11.57 -6.34 -15.98
CA GLY A 100 -10.24 -5.96 -16.47
C GLY A 100 -9.11 -6.10 -15.45
N ASP A 101 -9.44 -6.36 -14.19
CA ASP A 101 -8.50 -6.58 -13.09
C ASP A 101 -8.37 -8.06 -12.70
N SER A 102 -8.88 -8.98 -13.52
CA SER A 102 -8.68 -10.41 -13.33
C SER A 102 -7.20 -10.78 -13.37
N TYR A 103 -6.83 -11.89 -12.71
CA TYR A 103 -5.45 -12.35 -12.66
C TYR A 103 -4.81 -12.52 -14.06
N SER A 104 -5.55 -13.08 -15.03
CA SER A 104 -5.07 -13.23 -16.41
C SER A 104 -4.82 -11.87 -17.09
N ASN A 105 -5.65 -10.87 -16.81
CA ASN A 105 -5.45 -9.51 -17.29
C ASN A 105 -4.27 -8.82 -16.60
N MET A 106 -4.02 -9.08 -15.31
CA MET A 106 -2.83 -8.59 -14.61
C MET A 106 -1.55 -9.15 -15.24
N VAL A 107 -1.50 -10.46 -15.54
CA VAL A 107 -0.36 -11.10 -16.27
C VAL A 107 -0.10 -10.40 -17.59
N SER A 108 -1.15 -10.20 -18.38
CA SER A 108 -1.07 -9.54 -19.69
C SER A 108 -0.62 -8.07 -19.57
N HIS A 109 -1.15 -7.35 -18.57
CA HIS A 109 -0.82 -5.96 -18.29
C HIS A 109 0.64 -5.80 -17.89
N ALA A 110 1.12 -6.59 -16.92
CA ALA A 110 2.51 -6.56 -16.46
C ALA A 110 3.50 -6.83 -17.59
N LYS A 111 3.19 -7.83 -18.45
CA LYS A 111 3.99 -8.12 -19.64
C LYS A 111 4.02 -6.95 -20.61
N LYS A 112 2.85 -6.38 -20.95
CA LYS A 112 2.71 -5.24 -21.88
C LYS A 112 3.44 -3.99 -21.38
N LYS A 113 3.39 -3.74 -20.07
CA LYS A 113 4.03 -2.57 -19.43
C LYS A 113 5.48 -2.79 -19.03
N GLY A 114 6.01 -4.00 -19.23
CA GLY A 114 7.41 -4.33 -18.95
C GLY A 114 7.76 -4.27 -17.47
N TYR A 115 6.82 -4.62 -16.57
CA TYR A 115 7.04 -4.61 -15.12
C TYR A 115 8.23 -5.51 -14.75
N LYS A 116 9.19 -4.96 -14.03
CA LYS A 116 10.35 -5.66 -13.47
C LYS A 116 10.24 -5.86 -11.96
N PHE A 117 9.10 -5.50 -11.40
CA PHE A 117 8.73 -5.62 -10.01
C PHE A 117 7.54 -6.58 -9.85
N PRO A 118 7.32 -7.16 -8.68
CA PRO A 118 6.15 -7.98 -8.40
C PRO A 118 4.84 -7.20 -8.56
N TYR A 119 3.90 -7.82 -9.26
CA TYR A 119 2.52 -7.35 -9.34
C TYR A 119 1.61 -8.43 -8.77
N LEU A 120 1.16 -8.23 -7.55
CA LEU A 120 0.54 -9.22 -6.70
C LEU A 120 -0.98 -9.08 -6.71
N VAL A 121 -1.70 -10.18 -6.55
CA VAL A 121 -3.15 -10.18 -6.36
C VAL A 121 -3.48 -10.38 -4.89
N ASP A 122 -4.26 -9.45 -4.31
CA ASP A 122 -4.86 -9.58 -2.97
C ASP A 122 -6.30 -10.10 -3.11
N GLU A 123 -6.43 -11.41 -3.38
CA GLU A 123 -7.72 -12.05 -3.64
C GLU A 123 -8.71 -11.90 -2.48
N THR A 124 -8.22 -11.85 -1.25
CA THR A 124 -9.06 -11.70 -0.04
C THR A 124 -9.36 -10.25 0.30
N GLN A 125 -8.63 -9.32 -0.30
CA GLN A 125 -8.65 -7.89 0.01
C GLN A 125 -8.25 -7.56 1.46
N GLN A 126 -7.69 -8.53 2.17
CA GLN A 126 -7.30 -8.38 3.56
C GLN A 126 -6.10 -7.44 3.70
N ILE A 127 -5.12 -7.52 2.79
CA ILE A 127 -3.94 -6.67 2.84
C ILE A 127 -4.34 -5.22 2.54
N ALA A 128 -5.17 -4.99 1.54
CA ALA A 128 -5.69 -3.65 1.24
C ALA A 128 -6.44 -3.05 2.44
N ARG A 129 -7.28 -3.84 3.13
CA ARG A 129 -7.99 -3.40 4.35
C ARG A 129 -7.02 -3.11 5.49
N THR A 130 -6.06 -3.99 5.76
CA THR A 130 -5.06 -3.81 6.82
C THR A 130 -4.21 -2.56 6.61
N TYR A 131 -3.79 -2.31 5.35
CA TYR A 131 -3.06 -1.09 5.02
C TYR A 131 -3.95 0.17 5.04
N GLY A 132 -5.28 0.02 4.95
CA GLY A 132 -6.20 1.13 4.80
C GLY A 132 -6.19 1.74 3.40
N ALA A 133 -5.84 0.94 2.39
CA ALA A 133 -5.86 1.38 1.01
C ALA A 133 -7.30 1.58 0.53
N THR A 134 -7.57 2.73 -0.07
CA THR A 134 -8.92 3.12 -0.52
C THR A 134 -9.00 3.36 -2.01
N ASN A 135 -7.86 3.70 -2.64
CA ASN A 135 -7.79 4.13 -4.03
C ASN A 135 -6.70 3.36 -4.80
N THR A 136 -6.74 3.46 -6.12
CA THR A 136 -5.67 3.02 -7.02
C THR A 136 -5.29 4.16 -7.96
N PRO A 137 -3.99 4.62 -7.96
CA PRO A 137 -2.94 4.16 -7.06
C PRO A 137 -3.04 4.75 -5.65
N HIS A 138 -2.58 3.99 -4.63
CA HIS A 138 -2.38 4.45 -3.26
C HIS A 138 -1.04 3.91 -2.78
N VAL A 139 -0.13 4.77 -2.34
CA VAL A 139 1.27 4.41 -2.04
C VAL A 139 1.55 4.43 -0.55
N TYR A 140 2.34 3.46 -0.11
CA TYR A 140 2.95 3.37 1.21
C TYR A 140 4.46 3.23 1.03
N VAL A 141 5.25 4.11 1.65
CA VAL A 141 6.70 3.90 1.79
C VAL A 141 6.95 3.33 3.16
N LEU A 142 7.63 2.19 3.18
CA LEU A 142 8.02 1.50 4.40
C LEU A 142 9.53 1.63 4.59
N GLN A 143 9.97 1.93 5.82
CA GLN A 143 11.37 1.92 6.24
C GLN A 143 11.64 0.68 7.09
N ARG A 144 12.76 0.00 6.84
CA ARG A 144 13.19 -1.10 7.71
C ARG A 144 13.95 -0.56 8.92
N LEU A 145 13.47 -0.94 10.11
CA LEU A 145 14.09 -0.64 11.41
C LEU A 145 14.35 -1.97 12.13
N GLY A 146 15.55 -2.49 11.99
CA GLY A 146 15.88 -3.84 12.45
C GLY A 146 15.06 -4.91 11.72
N GLN A 147 14.21 -5.64 12.44
CA GLN A 147 13.33 -6.67 11.89
C GLN A 147 11.96 -6.10 11.44
N ASP A 148 11.64 -4.88 11.84
CA ASP A 148 10.34 -4.27 11.61
C ASP A 148 10.31 -3.39 10.36
N LEU A 149 9.12 -3.24 9.79
CA LEU A 149 8.84 -2.29 8.72
C LEU A 149 7.93 -1.20 9.27
N GLN A 150 8.39 0.05 9.24
CA GLN A 150 7.63 1.19 9.70
C GLN A 150 7.07 1.99 8.53
N VAL A 151 5.81 2.38 8.60
CA VAL A 151 5.17 3.27 7.61
C VAL A 151 5.69 4.69 7.80
N VAL A 152 6.31 5.24 6.76
CA VAL A 152 6.90 6.59 6.80
C VAL A 152 6.27 7.57 5.81
N TYR A 153 5.54 7.06 4.82
CA TYR A 153 4.75 7.87 3.89
C TYR A 153 3.50 7.12 3.44
N ILE A 154 2.38 7.84 3.33
CA ILE A 154 1.12 7.35 2.79
C ILE A 154 0.53 8.40 1.82
N GLY A 155 0.15 8.01 0.59
CA GLY A 155 -0.59 8.92 -0.28
C GLY A 155 -0.38 8.75 -1.77
N ALA A 156 -0.26 9.87 -2.48
CA ALA A 156 -0.06 9.95 -3.92
C ALA A 156 1.41 9.76 -4.31
N ILE A 157 1.67 9.43 -5.57
CA ILE A 157 3.03 9.34 -6.11
C ILE A 157 3.66 10.73 -6.21
N ASP A 158 2.89 11.69 -6.72
CA ASP A 158 3.29 13.08 -6.92
C ASP A 158 2.06 14.01 -6.84
N ASP A 159 2.25 15.30 -7.11
CA ASP A 159 1.20 16.31 -7.02
C ASP A 159 0.34 16.46 -8.29
N ASN A 160 0.63 15.71 -9.37
CA ASN A 160 -0.17 15.77 -10.59
C ASN A 160 -0.42 14.38 -11.22
N ALA A 161 -1.57 13.80 -10.89
CA ALA A 161 -1.95 12.48 -11.36
C ALA A 161 -2.20 12.40 -12.89
N ARG A 162 -2.51 13.51 -13.54
CA ARG A 162 -2.94 13.53 -14.94
C ARG A 162 -1.84 13.91 -15.92
N ASP A 163 -0.96 14.81 -15.53
CA ASP A 163 0.08 15.35 -16.40
C ASP A 163 1.45 15.32 -15.70
N GLU A 164 2.30 14.39 -16.12
CA GLU A 164 3.66 14.24 -15.60
C GLU A 164 4.51 15.49 -15.82
N LYS A 165 4.28 16.22 -16.92
CA LYS A 165 5.07 17.43 -17.24
C LYS A 165 4.76 18.60 -16.31
N SER A 166 3.59 18.58 -15.67
CA SER A 166 3.13 19.58 -14.71
C SER A 166 3.40 19.17 -13.26
N VAL A 167 4.15 18.08 -13.01
CA VAL A 167 4.55 17.65 -11.66
C VAL A 167 5.58 18.64 -11.13
N THR A 168 5.29 19.20 -9.95
CA THR A 168 6.20 20.10 -9.22
C THR A 168 6.76 19.43 -7.97
N ARG A 169 6.04 18.45 -7.40
CA ARG A 169 6.45 17.70 -6.21
C ARG A 169 6.31 16.20 -6.41
N LYS A 170 7.38 15.48 -6.15
CA LYS A 170 7.48 14.03 -6.27
C LYS A 170 7.50 13.38 -4.89
N TYR A 171 6.35 13.28 -4.26
CA TYR A 171 6.22 12.91 -2.85
C TYR A 171 6.92 11.59 -2.46
N VAL A 172 6.78 10.53 -3.28
CA VAL A 172 7.44 9.25 -3.02
C VAL A 172 8.96 9.37 -3.15
N GLU A 173 9.44 10.09 -4.18
CA GLU A 173 10.87 10.33 -4.35
C GLU A 173 11.43 11.18 -3.19
N GLU A 174 10.74 12.26 -2.80
CA GLU A 174 11.12 13.12 -1.68
C GLU A 174 11.22 12.31 -0.36
N ALA A 175 10.27 11.41 -0.12
CA ALA A 175 10.30 10.56 1.08
C ALA A 175 11.51 9.62 1.09
N ILE A 176 11.76 8.90 -0.02
CA ILE A 176 12.87 7.95 -0.09
C ILE A 176 14.22 8.66 -0.11
N ASP A 177 14.37 9.77 -0.86
CA ASP A 177 15.59 10.56 -0.91
C ASP A 177 15.93 11.14 0.49
N GLY A 178 14.90 11.53 1.27
CA GLY A 178 15.05 11.89 2.68
C GLY A 178 15.66 10.75 3.50
N LEU A 179 15.08 9.54 3.42
CA LEU A 179 15.60 8.35 4.13
C LEU A 179 17.03 8.01 3.72
N LEU A 180 17.34 8.08 2.42
CA LEU A 180 18.66 7.74 1.89
C LEU A 180 19.73 8.71 2.37
N THR A 181 19.38 9.99 2.58
CA THR A 181 20.29 11.05 3.00
C THR A 181 20.26 11.35 4.50
N GLY A 182 19.46 10.62 5.27
CA GLY A 182 19.29 10.84 6.73
C GLY A 182 18.56 12.14 7.07
N LYS A 183 17.79 12.71 6.13
CA LYS A 183 16.99 13.90 6.35
C LYS A 183 15.56 13.52 6.77
N SER A 184 14.93 14.37 7.56
CA SER A 184 13.53 14.21 7.92
C SER A 184 12.62 14.30 6.68
N ILE A 185 11.61 13.42 6.61
CA ILE A 185 10.56 13.49 5.59
C ILE A 185 9.62 14.64 5.99
N THR A 186 9.56 15.68 5.17
CA THR A 186 8.73 16.86 5.44
C THR A 186 7.26 16.65 5.15
N THR A 187 6.94 15.80 4.15
CA THR A 187 5.58 15.44 3.77
C THR A 187 5.41 13.95 3.92
N THR A 188 4.80 13.54 5.02
CA THR A 188 4.61 12.11 5.35
C THR A 188 3.25 11.58 4.88
N ARG A 189 2.29 12.47 4.60
CA ARG A 189 0.95 12.08 4.15
C ARG A 189 0.42 13.03 3.10
N THR A 190 -0.19 12.47 2.05
CA THR A 190 -0.95 13.21 1.04
C THR A 190 -2.24 12.47 0.71
N LYS A 191 -3.15 13.11 0.00
CA LYS A 191 -4.38 12.45 -0.48
C LYS A 191 -4.05 11.58 -1.68
N ALA A 192 -4.34 10.28 -1.62
CA ALA A 192 -4.29 9.41 -2.79
C ALA A 192 -5.36 9.83 -3.81
N ILE A 193 -4.94 10.12 -5.04
CA ILE A 193 -5.81 10.51 -6.14
C ILE A 193 -5.95 9.33 -7.09
N GLY A 194 -7.14 8.76 -7.18
CA GLY A 194 -7.39 7.59 -7.98
C GLY A 194 -8.83 7.08 -7.89
N CYS A 195 -9.09 5.95 -8.55
CA CYS A 195 -10.37 5.26 -8.46
C CYS A 195 -10.46 4.49 -7.14
N GLY A 196 -11.65 4.43 -6.54
CA GLY A 196 -11.87 3.59 -5.37
C GLY A 196 -11.65 2.11 -5.67
N ILE A 197 -11.04 1.38 -4.72
CA ILE A 197 -10.90 -0.08 -4.79
C ILE A 197 -12.29 -0.71 -4.93
N LYS A 198 -12.40 -1.69 -5.82
CA LYS A 198 -13.63 -2.46 -6.03
C LYS A 198 -13.66 -3.60 -5.02
N TRP A 199 -14.37 -3.36 -3.93
CA TRP A 199 -14.51 -4.35 -2.86
C TRP A 199 -15.45 -5.47 -3.27
N LYS A 200 -15.16 -6.71 -2.83
CA LYS A 200 -16.11 -7.82 -2.89
C LYS A 200 -17.34 -7.45 -2.06
N ASN A 201 -18.51 -7.75 -2.59
CA ASN A 201 -19.73 -7.69 -1.81
C ASN A 201 -19.63 -8.76 -0.71
N SER A 202 -19.78 -8.34 0.55
CA SER A 202 -19.86 -9.21 1.72
C SER A 202 -21.18 -9.94 1.77
#